data_174055e2f7763ce4fe597ad81878cddd
#
_entry.id   174055e2f7763ce4fe597ad81878cddd
#
_cell.length_a   1.000
_cell.length_b   1.000
_cell.length_c   1.000
_cell.angle_alpha   90.00
_cell.angle_beta   90.00
_cell.angle_gamma   90.00
#
_symmetry.space_group_name_H-M   'P 1'
#
loop_
_entity.id
_entity.type
_entity.pdbx_description
1 polymer ?
#
loop_
_entity_poly.entity_id
_entity_poly.type
_entity_poly.pdbx_seq_one_letter_code
_entity_poly.pdbx_strand_id
1 'polypeptide(L)'
;MLVSALCWAIYSIVGKSLLQTYDEFTIITYSFLIGTLFYIPLVFPTVLPTIQTMSLAAWTGVLYLAVICSLFAYVGWYYALKRIEATKAAVFLNLIPLFTMIMAVSLGEQLTWWFIIGAILIISGVYVTQQAQSRSMT
;
A
#
# COMPACT_ATOMS: atom_id res chain seq x y z
N MET A 1 -4.96 -11.93 -5.09
CA MET A 1 -3.70 -11.61 -4.39
C MET A 1 -2.51 -11.45 -5.35
N LEU A 2 -2.10 -12.45 -6.13
CA LEU A 2 -0.94 -12.36 -7.05
C LEU A 2 -1.07 -11.24 -8.09
N VAL A 3 -2.24 -11.10 -8.72
CA VAL A 3 -2.50 -10.04 -9.70
C VAL A 3 -2.33 -8.66 -9.08
N SER A 4 -2.86 -8.44 -7.88
CA SER A 4 -2.71 -7.17 -7.17
C SER A 4 -1.25 -6.84 -6.84
N ALA A 5 -0.47 -7.86 -6.46
CA ALA A 5 0.96 -7.70 -6.19
C ALA A 5 1.75 -7.34 -7.46
N LEU A 6 1.43 -7.97 -8.60
CA LEU A 6 2.01 -7.63 -9.90
C LEU A 6 1.66 -6.21 -10.33
N CYS A 7 0.39 -5.81 -10.22
CA CYS A 7 -0.05 -4.45 -10.51
C CYS A 7 0.68 -3.42 -9.62
N TRP A 8 0.84 -3.71 -8.34
CA TRP A 8 1.59 -2.85 -7.42
C TRP A 8 3.06 -2.73 -7.79
N ALA A 9 3.70 -3.84 -8.19
CA ALA A 9 5.10 -3.84 -8.62
C ALA A 9 5.28 -3.00 -9.89
N ILE A 10 4.43 -3.21 -10.91
CA ILE A 10 4.44 -2.42 -12.14
C ILE A 10 4.22 -0.93 -11.84
N TYR A 11 3.20 -0.61 -11.04
CA TYR A 11 2.91 0.75 -10.60
C TYR A 11 4.13 1.42 -9.94
N SER A 12 4.84 0.71 -9.07
CA SER A 12 6.01 1.24 -8.36
C SER A 12 7.21 1.47 -9.30
N ILE A 13 7.45 0.55 -10.25
CA ILE A 13 8.54 0.66 -11.22
C ILE A 13 8.27 1.82 -12.21
N VAL A 14 7.06 1.86 -12.76
CA VAL A 14 6.65 2.92 -13.70
C VAL A 14 6.64 4.27 -12.98
N GLY A 15 6.07 4.32 -11.77
CA GLY A 15 6.03 5.53 -10.96
C GLY A 15 7.43 6.06 -10.65
N LYS A 16 8.38 5.18 -10.33
CA LYS A 16 9.78 5.59 -10.13
C LYS A 16 10.42 6.17 -11.39
N SER A 17 10.13 5.61 -12.56
CA SER A 17 10.61 6.16 -13.82
C SER A 17 10.02 7.55 -14.12
N LEU A 18 8.74 7.73 -13.86
CA LEU A 18 8.05 9.01 -14.04
C LEU A 18 8.54 10.11 -13.09
N LEU A 19 9.04 9.77 -11.90
CA LEU A 19 9.63 10.72 -10.95
C LEU A 19 10.90 11.42 -11.48
N GLN A 20 11.47 10.96 -12.57
CA GLN A 20 12.59 11.63 -13.24
C GLN A 20 12.12 12.87 -14.00
N THR A 21 10.83 12.93 -14.38
CA THR A 21 10.27 13.99 -15.23
C THR A 21 9.16 14.77 -14.53
N TYR A 22 8.39 14.10 -13.68
CA TYR A 22 7.22 14.68 -13.01
C TYR A 22 7.40 14.67 -11.49
N ASP A 23 6.73 15.58 -10.80
CA ASP A 23 6.66 15.58 -9.35
C ASP A 23 5.68 14.52 -8.82
N GLU A 24 5.85 14.13 -7.56
CA GLU A 24 5.05 13.09 -6.90
C GLU A 24 3.55 13.39 -6.91
N PHE A 25 3.16 14.65 -6.71
CA PHE A 25 1.75 15.04 -6.67
C PHE A 25 1.07 14.88 -8.04
N THR A 26 1.77 15.23 -9.11
CA THR A 26 1.29 15.04 -10.49
C THR A 26 1.05 13.56 -10.77
N ILE A 27 2.01 12.70 -10.44
CA ILE A 27 1.89 11.26 -10.68
C ILE A 27 0.72 10.68 -9.89
N ILE A 28 0.58 11.02 -8.61
CA ILE A 28 -0.52 10.54 -7.76
C ILE A 28 -1.87 11.00 -8.31
N THR A 29 -1.98 12.28 -8.66
CA THR A 29 -3.23 12.87 -9.16
C THR A 29 -3.70 12.17 -10.43
N TYR A 30 -2.83 12.04 -11.44
CA TYR A 30 -3.20 11.37 -12.68
C TYR A 30 -3.48 9.88 -12.47
N SER A 31 -2.72 9.20 -11.63
CA SER A 31 -2.97 7.79 -11.30
C SER A 31 -4.35 7.60 -10.67
N PHE A 32 -4.73 8.46 -9.74
CA PHE A 32 -6.04 8.39 -9.08
C PHE A 32 -7.17 8.78 -10.04
N LEU A 33 -7.01 9.81 -10.85
CA LEU A 33 -8.01 10.21 -11.84
C LEU A 33 -8.28 9.09 -12.86
N ILE A 34 -7.22 8.55 -13.45
CA ILE A 34 -7.33 7.46 -14.42
C ILE A 34 -7.91 6.21 -13.77
N GLY A 35 -7.40 5.81 -12.59
CA GLY A 35 -7.89 4.66 -11.84
C GLY A 35 -9.39 4.81 -11.50
N THR A 36 -9.81 5.98 -11.04
CA THR A 36 -11.21 6.27 -10.73
C THR A 36 -12.08 6.19 -11.96
N LEU A 37 -11.63 6.75 -13.10
CA LEU A 37 -12.38 6.72 -14.36
C LEU A 37 -12.67 5.28 -14.83
N PHE A 38 -11.68 4.39 -14.71
CA PHE A 38 -11.87 2.97 -15.03
C PHE A 38 -12.69 2.21 -13.99
N TYR A 39 -12.65 2.65 -12.73
CA TYR A 39 -13.35 1.97 -11.64
C TYR A 39 -14.84 2.33 -11.53
N ILE A 40 -15.21 3.58 -11.86
CA ILE A 40 -16.60 4.06 -11.80
C ILE A 40 -17.59 3.11 -12.49
N PRO A 41 -17.43 2.73 -13.77
CA PRO A 41 -18.41 1.88 -14.44
C PRO A 41 -18.58 0.50 -13.81
N LEU A 42 -17.54 -0.02 -13.14
CA LEU A 42 -17.57 -1.32 -12.47
C LEU A 42 -18.37 -1.29 -11.16
N VAL A 43 -18.29 -0.18 -10.43
CA VAL A 43 -18.91 -0.08 -9.10
C VAL A 43 -20.18 0.73 -9.05
N PHE A 44 -20.48 1.48 -10.12
CA PHE A 44 -21.64 2.38 -10.18
C PHE A 44 -22.96 1.71 -9.77
N PRO A 45 -23.29 0.49 -10.22
CA PRO A 45 -24.55 -0.16 -9.87
C PRO A 45 -24.67 -0.50 -8.38
N THR A 46 -23.56 -0.76 -7.71
CA THR A 46 -23.52 -1.17 -6.30
C THR A 46 -23.28 0.00 -5.34
N VAL A 47 -22.55 1.01 -5.79
CA VAL A 47 -22.20 2.18 -4.97
C VAL A 47 -23.39 3.10 -4.78
N LEU A 48 -24.22 3.29 -5.78
CA LEU A 48 -25.36 4.23 -5.70
C LEU A 48 -26.32 3.91 -4.56
N PRO A 49 -26.86 2.68 -4.43
CA PRO A 49 -27.71 2.33 -3.29
C PRO A 49 -26.98 2.36 -1.94
N THR A 50 -25.68 2.03 -1.93
CA THR A 50 -24.87 2.03 -0.70
C THR A 50 -24.69 3.45 -0.17
N ILE A 51 -24.39 4.43 -1.01
CA ILE A 51 -24.23 5.84 -0.64
C ILE A 51 -25.49 6.38 0.05
N GLN A 52 -26.69 6.00 -0.42
CA GLN A 52 -27.95 6.47 0.12
C GLN A 52 -28.25 5.93 1.53
N THR A 53 -27.64 4.81 1.90
CA THR A 53 -27.86 4.14 3.19
C THR A 53 -26.69 4.32 4.17
N MET A 54 -25.62 5.00 3.75
CA MET A 54 -24.42 5.20 4.56
C MET A 54 -24.70 6.11 5.77
N SER A 55 -24.30 5.65 6.95
CA SER A 55 -24.34 6.46 8.17
C SER A 55 -23.25 7.55 8.14
N LEU A 56 -23.42 8.59 8.97
CA LEU A 56 -22.40 9.64 9.13
C LEU A 56 -21.04 9.05 9.58
N ALA A 57 -21.07 8.05 10.46
CA ALA A 57 -19.86 7.35 10.90
C ALA A 57 -19.13 6.63 9.74
N ALA A 58 -19.89 6.03 8.81
CA ALA A 58 -19.30 5.43 7.61
C ALA A 58 -18.67 6.49 6.69
N TRP A 59 -19.32 7.63 6.51
CA TRP A 59 -18.76 8.75 5.74
C TRP A 59 -17.46 9.29 6.34
N THR A 60 -17.42 9.50 7.67
CA THR A 60 -16.18 9.94 8.33
C THR A 60 -15.06 8.92 8.19
N GLY A 61 -15.39 7.61 8.26
CA GLY A 61 -14.44 6.54 8.00
C GLY A 61 -13.89 6.55 6.57
N VAL A 62 -14.73 6.73 5.57
CA VAL A 62 -14.31 6.85 4.16
C VAL A 62 -13.41 8.06 3.95
N LEU A 63 -13.76 9.23 4.49
CA LEU A 63 -12.95 10.44 4.38
C LEU A 63 -11.59 10.26 5.08
N TYR A 64 -11.56 9.65 6.26
CA TYR A 64 -10.31 9.33 6.96
C TYR A 64 -9.41 8.42 6.12
N LEU A 65 -9.95 7.34 5.56
CA LEU A 65 -9.19 6.43 4.71
C LEU A 65 -8.72 7.10 3.41
N ALA A 66 -9.56 7.90 2.77
CA ALA A 66 -9.23 8.56 1.52
C ALA A 66 -8.17 9.67 1.71
N VAL A 67 -8.33 10.53 2.71
CA VAL A 67 -7.44 11.69 2.90
C VAL A 67 -6.22 11.29 3.73
N ILE A 68 -6.43 10.75 4.92
CA ILE A 68 -5.31 10.49 5.84
C ILE A 68 -4.52 9.26 5.40
N CYS A 69 -5.19 8.11 5.24
CA CYS A 69 -4.47 6.87 4.94
C CYS A 69 -3.96 6.80 3.50
N SER A 70 -4.76 7.25 2.51
CA SER A 70 -4.34 7.14 1.11
C SER A 70 -3.38 8.27 0.71
N LEU A 71 -3.77 9.53 0.86
CA LEU A 71 -2.95 10.65 0.39
C LEU A 71 -1.58 10.66 1.05
N PHE A 72 -1.50 10.58 2.39
CA PHE A 72 -0.22 10.58 3.10
C PHE A 72 0.62 9.34 2.79
N ALA A 73 0.00 8.15 2.67
CA ALA A 73 0.74 6.94 2.34
C ALA A 73 1.34 7.01 0.94
N TYR A 74 0.59 7.48 -0.06
CA TYR A 74 1.10 7.57 -1.43
C TYR A 74 2.16 8.67 -1.58
N VAL A 75 1.97 9.83 -0.96
CA VAL A 75 3.00 10.89 -0.94
C VAL A 75 4.27 10.37 -0.28
N GLY A 76 4.15 9.72 0.88
CA GLY A 76 5.28 9.12 1.57
C GLY A 76 5.98 8.03 0.73
N TRP A 77 5.20 7.21 0.02
CA TRP A 77 5.73 6.19 -0.88
C TRP A 77 6.56 6.78 -2.02
N TYR A 78 6.02 7.75 -2.76
CA TYR A 78 6.76 8.40 -3.83
C TYR A 78 7.96 9.21 -3.34
N TYR A 79 7.86 9.83 -2.19
CA TYR A 79 8.99 10.48 -1.55
C TYR A 79 10.13 9.49 -1.22
N ALA A 80 9.80 8.29 -0.77
CA ALA A 80 10.77 7.23 -0.56
C ALA A 80 11.38 6.76 -1.90
N LEU A 81 10.54 6.50 -2.92
CA LEU A 81 11.00 6.07 -4.25
C LEU A 81 11.95 7.07 -4.91
N LYS A 82 11.83 8.35 -4.60
CA LYS A 82 12.72 9.40 -5.10
C LYS A 82 14.15 9.29 -4.55
N ARG A 83 14.30 8.68 -3.36
CA ARG A 83 15.58 8.63 -2.63
C ARG A 83 16.23 7.26 -2.61
N ILE A 84 15.42 6.21 -2.68
CA ILE A 84 15.90 4.82 -2.59
C ILE A 84 15.36 3.99 -3.75
N GLU A 85 15.98 2.85 -4.00
CA GLU A 85 15.52 1.90 -5.00
C GLU A 85 14.14 1.32 -4.63
N ALA A 86 13.30 1.06 -5.63
CA ALA A 86 11.97 0.51 -5.43
C ALA A 86 12.00 -0.81 -4.64
N THR A 87 12.99 -1.66 -4.88
CA THR A 87 13.17 -2.92 -4.15
C THR A 87 13.47 -2.68 -2.67
N LYS A 88 14.31 -1.70 -2.35
CA LYS A 88 14.60 -1.33 -0.96
C LYS A 88 13.39 -0.73 -0.27
N ALA A 89 12.62 0.13 -0.97
CA ALA A 89 11.38 0.67 -0.46
C ALA A 89 10.34 -0.42 -0.17
N ALA A 90 10.22 -1.41 -1.07
CA ALA A 90 9.28 -2.53 -0.92
C ALA A 90 9.56 -3.39 0.33
N VAL A 91 10.82 -3.49 0.77
CA VAL A 91 11.15 -4.22 2.01
C VAL A 91 10.43 -3.64 3.22
N PHE A 92 10.28 -2.31 3.28
CA PHE A 92 9.56 -1.66 4.38
C PHE A 92 8.06 -1.97 4.38
N LEU A 93 7.45 -2.26 3.23
CA LEU A 93 6.05 -2.68 3.16
C LEU A 93 5.82 -4.02 3.86
N ASN A 94 6.82 -4.88 3.92
CA ASN A 94 6.74 -6.15 4.64
C ASN A 94 6.65 -5.97 6.17
N LEU A 95 6.92 -4.78 6.69
CA LEU A 95 6.71 -4.46 8.10
C LEU A 95 5.25 -4.16 8.44
N ILE A 96 4.40 -3.84 7.42
CA ILE A 96 2.98 -3.52 7.65
C ILE A 96 2.25 -4.63 8.42
N PRO A 97 2.34 -5.92 8.04
CA PRO A 97 1.69 -6.99 8.78
C PRO A 97 2.17 -7.08 10.22
N LEU A 98 3.44 -6.76 10.48
CA LEU A 98 4.00 -6.77 11.83
C LEU A 98 3.37 -5.68 12.70
N PHE A 99 3.29 -4.44 12.19
CA PHE A 99 2.62 -3.33 12.88
C PHE A 99 1.12 -3.60 13.07
N THR A 100 0.46 -4.16 12.06
CA THR A 100 -0.96 -4.54 12.16
C THR A 100 -1.18 -5.56 13.28
N MET A 101 -0.31 -6.55 13.41
CA MET A 101 -0.37 -7.56 14.47
C MET A 101 -0.17 -6.92 15.86
N ILE A 102 0.80 -6.02 16.02
CA ILE A 102 1.03 -5.31 17.29
C ILE A 102 -0.21 -4.50 17.67
N MET A 103 -0.81 -3.81 16.70
CA MET A 103 -2.02 -3.04 16.95
C MET A 103 -3.22 -3.93 17.29
N ALA A 104 -3.41 -5.05 16.59
CA ALA A 104 -4.49 -6.00 16.87
C ALA A 104 -4.42 -6.54 18.31
N VAL A 105 -3.21 -6.91 18.77
CA VAL A 105 -2.98 -7.34 20.16
C VAL A 105 -3.29 -6.22 21.14
N SER A 106 -2.87 -4.99 20.85
CA SER A 106 -3.15 -3.82 21.70
C SER A 106 -4.66 -3.55 21.84
N LEU A 107 -5.43 -3.94 20.85
CA LEU A 107 -6.91 -3.84 20.85
C LEU A 107 -7.60 -5.05 21.49
N GLY A 108 -6.84 -6.00 22.03
CA GLY A 108 -7.37 -7.18 22.71
C GLY A 108 -7.72 -8.37 21.81
N GLU A 109 -7.28 -8.35 20.55
CA GLU A 109 -7.46 -9.49 19.66
C GLU A 109 -6.53 -10.65 20.07
N GLN A 110 -7.07 -11.87 20.02
CA GLN A 110 -6.29 -13.06 20.37
C GLN A 110 -5.37 -13.45 19.20
N LEU A 111 -4.08 -13.57 19.48
CA LEU A 111 -3.12 -14.06 18.51
C LEU A 111 -3.35 -15.56 18.23
N THR A 112 -3.69 -15.87 17.00
CA THR A 112 -3.68 -17.25 16.53
C THR A 112 -2.28 -17.67 16.11
N TRP A 113 -1.92 -18.92 16.29
CA TRP A 113 -0.60 -19.47 15.90
C TRP A 113 -0.21 -19.15 14.44
N TRP A 114 -1.18 -19.06 13.56
CA TRP A 114 -0.96 -18.69 12.16
C TRP A 114 -0.38 -17.30 11.98
N PHE A 115 -0.69 -16.35 12.85
CA PHE A 115 -0.10 -15.00 12.83
C PHE A 115 1.38 -15.04 13.18
N ILE A 116 1.76 -15.88 14.17
CA ILE A 116 3.16 -16.02 14.59
C ILE A 116 3.99 -16.66 13.46
N ILE A 117 3.48 -17.72 12.85
CA ILE A 117 4.14 -18.37 11.70
C ILE A 117 4.30 -17.38 10.54
N GLY A 118 3.24 -16.61 10.22
CA GLY A 118 3.29 -15.57 9.19
C GLY A 118 4.34 -14.50 9.46
N ALA A 119 4.44 -14.03 10.70
CA ALA A 119 5.44 -13.03 11.10
C ALA A 119 6.88 -13.57 10.95
N ILE A 120 7.14 -14.81 11.37
CA ILE A 120 8.46 -15.44 11.22
C ILE A 120 8.82 -15.58 9.72
N LEU A 121 7.88 -16.00 8.87
CA LEU A 121 8.10 -16.11 7.43
C LEU A 121 8.40 -14.75 6.80
N ILE A 122 7.70 -13.70 7.19
CA ILE A 122 7.93 -12.33 6.69
C ILE A 122 9.34 -11.86 7.09
N ILE A 123 9.70 -11.98 8.36
CA ILE A 123 11.01 -11.55 8.85
C ILE A 123 12.14 -12.32 8.16
N SER A 124 11.99 -13.63 8.00
CA SER A 124 12.97 -14.45 7.31
C SER A 124 13.11 -14.06 5.82
N GLY A 125 12.00 -13.78 5.13
CA GLY A 125 11.99 -13.32 3.75
C GLY A 125 12.68 -11.96 3.59
N VAL A 126 12.43 -11.02 4.48
CA VAL A 126 13.11 -9.71 4.53
C VAL A 126 14.61 -9.88 4.71
N TYR A 127 15.02 -10.72 5.66
CA TYR A 127 16.44 -10.99 5.94
C TYR A 127 17.17 -11.59 4.73
N VAL A 128 16.58 -12.59 4.08
CA VAL A 128 17.17 -13.22 2.86
C VAL A 128 17.29 -12.20 1.73
N THR A 129 16.27 -11.37 1.53
CA THR A 129 16.29 -10.34 0.47
C THR A 129 17.39 -9.30 0.73
N GLN A 130 17.57 -8.87 1.97
CA GLN A 130 18.64 -7.91 2.31
C GLN A 130 20.04 -8.50 2.13
N GLN A 131 20.24 -9.77 2.48
CA GLN A 131 21.53 -10.43 2.23
C GLN A 131 21.85 -10.59 0.73
N ALA A 132 20.85 -10.92 -0.07
CA ALA A 132 21.02 -11.03 -1.52
C ALA A 132 21.42 -9.68 -2.14
N GLN A 133 20.84 -8.58 -1.69
CA GLN A 133 21.18 -7.23 -2.16
C GLN A 133 22.57 -6.78 -1.73
N SER A 134 23.03 -7.11 -0.53
CA SER A 134 24.39 -6.75 -0.10
C SER A 134 25.48 -7.47 -0.90
N ARG A 135 25.20 -8.69 -1.37
CA ARG A 135 26.13 -9.46 -2.21
C ARG A 135 26.20 -8.98 -3.65
N SER A 136 25.18 -8.30 -4.15
CA SER A 136 25.19 -7.77 -5.54
C SER A 136 25.90 -6.43 -5.67
N MET A 137 26.31 -5.82 -4.56
CA MET A 137 27.03 -4.53 -4.52
C MET A 137 28.54 -4.68 -4.25
N THR A 138 29.04 -5.89 -4.04
CA THR A 138 30.45 -6.25 -3.94
C THR A 138 30.92 -6.92 -5.22
#